data_62c7362f416f0e82d6a7a098f1c6b994
#
_entry.id   62c7362f416f0e82d6a7a098f1c6b994
#
_cell.length_a   1.000
_cell.length_b   1.000
_cell.length_c   1.000
_cell.angle_alpha   90.00
_cell.angle_beta   90.00
_cell.angle_gamma   90.00
#
_symmetry.space_group_name_H-M   'P 1'
#
loop_
_entity.id
_entity.type
_entity.pdbx_description
1 polymer ?
#
loop_
_entity_poly.entity_id
_entity_poly.type
_entity_poly.pdbx_seq_one_letter_code
_entity_poly.pdbx_strand_id
1 'polypeptide(L)'
;MFWNYLKVTYRSFLRQKVYSLINITGLAIGLACFILIFLYIRDEMSYDRFHSKSDRTYRVIEHFESEGIGEHSASQPFPTGPTLVNDFGRQIVHQVRLFNFQSPSLALAYREKDKAFNESRIFFADSTFFDVFDFELKTGDKQTAL
;
A
#
# COMPACT_ATOMS: atom_id res chain seq x y z
N MET A 1 9.38 -51.56 -4.70
CA MET A 1 7.95 -51.32 -4.87
C MET A 1 7.67 -49.95 -5.50
N PHE A 2 8.23 -48.84 -5.02
CA PHE A 2 8.01 -47.48 -5.55
C PHE A 2 8.24 -47.32 -7.06
N TRP A 3 9.34 -47.86 -7.61
CA TRP A 3 9.64 -47.83 -9.04
C TRP A 3 8.60 -48.54 -9.93
N ASN A 4 7.97 -49.59 -9.45
CA ASN A 4 6.92 -50.26 -10.20
C ASN A 4 5.64 -49.43 -10.28
N TYR A 5 5.28 -48.72 -9.18
CA TYR A 5 4.15 -47.79 -9.20
C TYR A 5 4.39 -46.66 -10.19
N LEU A 6 5.58 -46.04 -10.21
CA LEU A 6 5.93 -45.01 -11.17
C LEU A 6 5.82 -45.50 -12.62
N LYS A 7 6.32 -46.68 -12.93
CA LYS A 7 6.21 -47.27 -14.29
C LYS A 7 4.77 -47.52 -14.70
N VAL A 8 3.94 -48.06 -13.80
CA VAL A 8 2.53 -48.31 -14.06
C VAL A 8 1.79 -47.01 -14.29
N THR A 9 2.01 -46.01 -13.42
CA THR A 9 1.41 -44.67 -13.54
C THR A 9 1.80 -44.04 -14.90
N TYR A 10 3.06 -44.02 -15.25
CA TYR A 10 3.52 -43.46 -16.51
C TYR A 10 2.88 -44.14 -17.73
N ARG A 11 2.78 -45.47 -17.72
CA ARG A 11 2.08 -46.24 -18.79
C ARG A 11 0.59 -45.91 -18.86
N SER A 12 -0.06 -45.72 -17.71
CA SER A 12 -1.46 -45.33 -17.64
C SER A 12 -1.68 -43.93 -18.22
N PHE A 13 -0.80 -42.96 -17.90
CA PHE A 13 -0.81 -41.63 -18.52
C PHE A 13 -0.73 -41.67 -20.04
N LEU A 14 0.20 -42.47 -20.59
CA LEU A 14 0.36 -42.61 -22.03
C LEU A 14 -0.80 -43.31 -22.72
N ARG A 15 -1.51 -44.20 -22.00
CA ARG A 15 -2.66 -44.95 -22.53
C ARG A 15 -3.95 -44.13 -22.53
N GLN A 16 -4.13 -43.28 -21.51
CA GLN A 16 -5.33 -42.44 -21.34
C GLN A 16 -4.99 -40.93 -21.55
N LYS A 17 -4.49 -40.61 -22.73
CA LYS A 17 -3.92 -39.29 -23.04
C LYS A 17 -4.90 -38.14 -22.80
N VAL A 18 -6.15 -38.28 -23.23
CA VAL A 18 -7.17 -37.23 -23.12
C VAL A 18 -7.51 -36.95 -21.66
N TYR A 19 -7.75 -38.02 -20.90
CA TYR A 19 -8.06 -37.92 -19.48
C TYR A 19 -6.90 -37.30 -18.68
N SER A 20 -5.68 -37.77 -18.95
CA SER A 20 -4.48 -37.24 -18.30
C SER A 20 -4.24 -35.80 -18.67
N LEU A 21 -4.46 -35.41 -19.94
CA LEU A 21 -4.31 -34.01 -20.37
C LEU A 21 -5.29 -33.08 -19.65
N ILE A 22 -6.57 -33.48 -19.58
CA ILE A 22 -7.60 -32.67 -18.88
C ILE A 22 -7.22 -32.47 -17.43
N ASN A 23 -6.81 -33.53 -16.72
CA ASN A 23 -6.45 -33.44 -15.32
C ASN A 23 -5.19 -32.59 -15.08
N ILE A 24 -4.15 -32.77 -15.91
CA ILE A 24 -2.93 -31.97 -15.80
C ILE A 24 -3.22 -30.50 -16.09
N THR A 25 -3.99 -30.23 -17.15
CA THR A 25 -4.34 -28.85 -17.50
C THR A 25 -5.19 -28.18 -16.41
N GLY A 26 -6.19 -28.90 -15.89
CA GLY A 26 -7.01 -28.39 -14.78
C GLY A 26 -6.20 -28.09 -13.54
N LEU A 27 -5.30 -29.01 -13.16
CA LEU A 27 -4.40 -28.81 -12.02
C LEU A 27 -3.41 -27.66 -12.27
N ALA A 28 -2.86 -27.55 -13.48
CA ALA A 28 -1.94 -26.49 -13.86
C ALA A 28 -2.61 -25.10 -13.78
N ILE A 29 -3.84 -24.98 -14.31
CA ILE A 29 -4.62 -23.73 -14.23
C ILE A 29 -4.93 -23.40 -12.77
N GLY A 30 -5.42 -24.36 -11.99
CA GLY A 30 -5.72 -24.16 -10.57
C GLY A 30 -4.50 -23.70 -9.78
N LEU A 31 -3.34 -24.33 -10.01
CA LEU A 31 -2.09 -23.95 -9.37
C LEU A 31 -1.60 -22.55 -9.82
N ALA A 32 -1.72 -22.25 -11.10
CA ALA A 32 -1.38 -20.92 -11.62
C ALA A 32 -2.25 -19.82 -10.98
N CYS A 33 -3.57 -20.02 -10.92
CA CYS A 33 -4.47 -19.08 -10.24
C CYS A 33 -4.12 -18.93 -8.76
N PHE A 34 -3.86 -20.03 -8.06
CA PHE A 34 -3.44 -19.99 -6.66
C PHE A 34 -2.15 -19.17 -6.46
N ILE A 35 -1.13 -19.42 -7.28
CA ILE A 35 0.15 -18.69 -7.19
C ILE A 35 -0.06 -17.20 -7.45
N LEU A 36 -0.84 -16.83 -8.47
CA LEU A 36 -1.12 -15.43 -8.78
C LEU A 36 -1.84 -14.72 -7.63
N ILE A 37 -2.87 -15.35 -7.06
CA ILE A 37 -3.61 -14.80 -5.92
C ILE A 37 -2.69 -14.69 -4.70
N PHE A 38 -1.88 -15.70 -4.44
CA PHE A 38 -0.94 -15.70 -3.32
C PHE A 38 0.10 -14.58 -3.45
N LEU A 39 0.67 -14.40 -4.65
CA LEU A 39 1.63 -13.32 -4.90
C LEU A 39 0.98 -11.95 -4.77
N TYR A 40 -0.24 -11.79 -5.28
CA TYR A 40 -1.02 -10.54 -5.12
C TYR A 40 -1.27 -10.22 -3.64
N ILE A 41 -1.78 -11.18 -2.87
CA ILE A 41 -2.02 -10.98 -1.43
C ILE A 41 -0.72 -10.66 -0.69
N ARG A 42 0.37 -11.35 -1.03
CA ARG A 42 1.68 -11.11 -0.42
C ARG A 42 2.18 -9.69 -0.73
N ASP A 43 2.04 -9.23 -1.97
CA ASP A 43 2.42 -7.88 -2.39
C ASP A 43 1.59 -6.83 -1.63
N GLU A 44 0.28 -6.97 -1.62
CA GLU A 44 -0.65 -6.08 -0.92
C GLU A 44 -0.37 -6.02 0.59
N MET A 45 -0.11 -7.16 1.22
CA MET A 45 0.21 -7.23 2.65
C MET A 45 1.62 -6.75 3.00
N SER A 46 2.51 -6.61 2.03
CA SER A 46 3.87 -6.08 2.22
C SER A 46 3.97 -4.58 1.95
N TYR A 47 2.91 -4.00 1.41
CA TYR A 47 2.85 -2.58 1.10
C TYR A 47 3.11 -1.74 2.36
N ASP A 48 3.91 -0.69 2.23
CA ASP A 48 4.32 0.23 3.32
C ASP A 48 5.10 -0.40 4.50
N ARG A 49 5.44 -1.69 4.47
CA ARG A 49 6.25 -2.34 5.52
C ARG A 49 7.71 -1.93 5.53
N PHE A 50 8.16 -1.18 4.53
CA PHE A 50 9.52 -0.63 4.51
C PHE A 50 9.72 0.49 5.55
N HIS A 51 8.64 1.07 6.06
CA HIS A 51 8.71 2.03 7.15
C HIS A 51 8.98 1.32 8.47
N SER A 52 10.04 1.72 9.17
CA SER A 52 10.44 1.12 10.45
C SER A 52 9.38 1.24 11.55
N LYS A 53 8.49 2.21 11.40
CA LYS A 53 7.42 2.53 12.35
C LYS A 53 6.04 2.07 11.87
N SER A 54 5.95 1.24 10.81
CA SER A 54 4.68 0.81 10.22
C SER A 54 3.73 0.18 11.24
N ASP A 55 4.24 -0.61 12.18
CA ASP A 55 3.44 -1.26 13.22
C ASP A 55 2.84 -0.29 14.26
N ARG A 56 3.30 0.97 14.28
CA ARG A 56 2.89 2.01 15.21
C ARG A 56 2.35 3.26 14.50
N THR A 57 2.19 3.18 13.20
CA THR A 57 1.64 4.27 12.38
C THR A 57 0.18 3.99 12.09
N TYR A 58 -0.69 4.90 12.49
CA TYR A 58 -2.13 4.77 12.36
C TYR A 58 -2.69 5.92 11.56
N ARG A 59 -3.66 5.61 10.73
CA ARG A 59 -4.46 6.60 10.02
C ARG A 59 -5.69 6.94 10.85
N VAL A 60 -5.90 8.21 11.11
CA VAL A 60 -7.12 8.66 11.78
C VAL A 60 -8.24 8.67 10.76
N ILE A 61 -9.33 7.99 11.09
CA ILE A 61 -10.57 8.00 10.32
C ILE A 61 -11.71 8.54 11.18
N GLU A 62 -12.63 9.25 10.58
CA GLU A 62 -13.86 9.70 11.20
C GLU A 62 -15.00 8.78 10.80
N HIS A 63 -15.79 8.39 11.76
CA HIS A 63 -17.07 7.72 11.52
C HIS A 63 -18.17 8.76 11.73
N PHE A 64 -18.80 9.14 10.64
CA PHE A 64 -19.92 10.07 10.66
C PHE A 64 -21.21 9.29 10.43
N GLU A 65 -22.16 9.44 11.34
CA GLU A 65 -23.48 8.83 11.23
C GLU A 65 -24.52 9.94 11.21
N SER A 66 -25.26 10.06 10.11
CA SER A 66 -26.36 10.99 9.95
C SER A 66 -27.55 10.30 9.30
N GLU A 67 -28.71 10.41 9.93
CA GLU A 67 -29.99 9.85 9.43
C GLU A 67 -29.94 8.36 9.03
N GLY A 68 -29.12 7.55 9.75
CA GLY A 68 -28.98 6.12 9.49
C GLY A 68 -28.02 5.77 8.35
N ILE A 69 -27.31 6.74 7.79
CA ILE A 69 -26.24 6.53 6.81
C ILE A 69 -24.91 6.74 7.54
N GLY A 70 -24.15 5.65 7.68
CA GLY A 70 -22.80 5.70 8.26
C GLY A 70 -21.77 5.82 7.16
N GLU A 71 -20.88 6.80 7.24
CA GLU A 71 -19.77 7.00 6.33
C GLU A 71 -18.44 7.05 7.10
N HIS A 72 -17.44 6.35 6.59
CA HIS A 72 -16.08 6.40 7.10
C HIS A 72 -15.26 7.35 6.22
N SER A 73 -14.80 8.45 6.80
CA SER A 73 -13.96 9.41 6.10
C SER A 73 -12.54 9.40 6.65
N ALA A 74 -11.55 9.43 5.77
CA ALA A 74 -10.17 9.68 6.14
C ALA A 74 -9.79 11.17 6.06
N SER A 75 -10.72 12.01 5.64
CA SER A 75 -10.56 13.47 5.71
C SER A 75 -10.90 13.94 7.10
N GLN A 76 -10.00 14.74 7.68
CA GLN A 76 -10.13 15.24 9.04
C GLN A 76 -10.08 16.77 9.06
N PRO A 77 -10.76 17.44 9.99
CA PRO A 77 -10.57 18.86 10.24
C PRO A 77 -9.09 19.17 10.54
N PHE A 78 -8.61 20.30 10.06
CA PHE A 78 -7.20 20.70 10.19
C PHE A 78 -6.64 20.66 11.62
N PRO A 79 -7.39 21.00 12.69
CA PRO A 79 -6.88 20.97 14.06
C PRO A 79 -6.84 19.58 14.70
N THR A 80 -7.44 18.54 14.08
CA THR A 80 -7.54 17.21 14.70
C THR A 80 -6.19 16.65 15.13
N GLY A 81 -5.18 16.68 14.26
CA GLY A 81 -3.85 16.16 14.57
C GLY A 81 -3.20 16.85 15.78
N PRO A 82 -3.04 18.18 15.76
CA PRO A 82 -2.51 18.94 16.90
C PRO A 82 -3.28 18.72 18.20
N THR A 83 -4.62 18.66 18.13
CA THR A 83 -5.46 18.42 19.32
C THR A 83 -5.20 17.03 19.89
N LEU A 84 -5.12 16.00 19.06
CA LEU A 84 -4.81 14.64 19.51
C LEU A 84 -3.45 14.56 20.20
N VAL A 85 -2.43 15.24 19.68
CA VAL A 85 -1.11 15.27 20.34
C VAL A 85 -1.16 16.03 21.66
N ASN A 86 -1.91 17.12 21.74
CA ASN A 86 -2.08 17.90 22.98
C ASN A 86 -2.78 17.06 24.06
N ASP A 87 -3.83 16.34 23.70
CA ASP A 87 -4.65 15.62 24.67
C ASP A 87 -4.05 14.25 25.04
N PHE A 88 -3.37 13.61 24.09
CA PHE A 88 -2.81 12.26 24.22
C PHE A 88 -1.30 12.19 23.99
N GLY A 89 -0.57 13.24 24.30
CA GLY A 89 0.88 13.34 24.04
C GLY A 89 1.77 12.29 24.68
N ARG A 90 1.24 11.47 25.62
CA ARG A 90 1.95 10.31 26.16
C ARG A 90 1.90 9.10 25.23
N GLN A 91 0.87 8.99 24.38
CA GLN A 91 0.60 7.90 23.46
C GLN A 91 1.02 8.24 22.04
N ILE A 92 0.89 9.51 21.66
CA ILE A 92 1.13 10.01 20.30
C ILE A 92 2.43 10.79 20.29
N VAL A 93 3.47 10.23 19.69
CA VAL A 93 4.81 10.84 19.62
C VAL A 93 4.88 11.88 18.53
N HIS A 94 4.36 11.55 17.34
CA HIS A 94 4.33 12.42 16.17
C HIS A 94 2.97 12.32 15.48
N GLN A 95 2.56 13.39 14.84
CA GLN A 95 1.44 13.42 13.92
C GLN A 95 1.90 14.07 12.62
N VAL A 96 1.27 13.72 11.52
CA VAL A 96 1.48 14.35 10.22
C VAL A 96 0.16 14.50 9.51
N ARG A 97 -0.10 15.69 8.99
CA ARG A 97 -1.23 15.94 8.12
C ARG A 97 -0.75 15.92 6.69
N LEU A 98 -1.51 15.26 5.83
CA LEU A 98 -1.31 15.24 4.40
C LEU A 98 -2.50 15.90 3.74
N PHE A 99 -2.27 16.94 2.99
CA PHE A 99 -3.32 17.70 2.33
C PHE A 99 -3.05 17.84 0.84
N ASN A 100 -4.07 17.62 0.03
CA ASN A 100 -4.04 17.92 -1.39
C ASN A 100 -5.29 18.73 -1.78
N PHE A 101 -5.17 19.55 -2.80
CA PHE A 101 -6.28 20.35 -3.31
C PHE A 101 -7.22 19.57 -4.23
N GLN A 102 -7.03 18.26 -4.41
CA GLN A 102 -7.75 17.44 -5.39
C GLN A 102 -7.77 18.06 -6.81
N SER A 103 -6.81 18.92 -7.08
CA SER A 103 -6.67 19.55 -8.39
C SER A 103 -6.03 18.56 -9.37
N PRO A 104 -6.49 18.50 -10.62
CA PRO A 104 -5.92 17.61 -11.62
C PRO A 104 -4.45 17.93 -11.93
N SER A 105 -4.04 19.18 -11.74
CA SER A 105 -2.64 19.59 -11.83
C SER A 105 -2.39 20.87 -11.04
N LEU A 106 -1.21 20.99 -10.45
CA LEU A 106 -0.72 22.18 -9.80
C LEU A 106 0.53 22.67 -10.54
N ALA A 107 0.59 23.97 -10.83
CA ALA A 107 1.78 24.58 -11.40
C ALA A 107 2.76 24.93 -10.28
N LEU A 108 3.90 24.23 -10.27
CA LEU A 108 5.02 24.53 -9.39
C LEU A 108 5.99 25.46 -10.13
N ALA A 109 6.19 26.67 -9.63
CA ALA A 109 7.14 27.64 -10.18
C ALA A 109 8.42 27.66 -9.35
N TYR A 110 9.56 27.43 -9.99
CA TYR A 110 10.86 27.62 -9.40
C TYR A 110 11.38 29.03 -9.73
N ARG A 111 11.26 29.92 -8.76
CA ARG A 111 11.47 31.38 -8.96
C ARG A 111 12.81 31.74 -9.49
N GLU A 112 13.88 31.05 -9.08
CA GLU A 112 15.27 31.41 -9.49
C GLU A 112 15.62 31.01 -10.93
N LYS A 113 14.90 30.06 -11.54
CA LYS A 113 15.20 29.51 -12.86
C LYS A 113 14.13 29.78 -13.91
N ASP A 114 13.14 30.59 -13.59
CA ASP A 114 11.98 30.87 -14.46
C ASP A 114 11.38 29.58 -15.09
N LYS A 115 11.33 28.53 -14.26
CA LYS A 115 10.81 27.23 -14.67
C LYS A 115 9.52 26.95 -13.93
N ALA A 116 8.51 26.53 -14.68
CA ALA A 116 7.26 26.05 -14.12
C ALA A 116 7.02 24.61 -14.59
N PHE A 117 6.54 23.77 -13.68
CA PHE A 117 6.18 22.39 -13.92
C PHE A 117 4.72 22.18 -13.53
N ASN A 118 3.98 21.48 -14.36
CA ASN A 118 2.64 21.03 -14.01
C ASN A 118 2.76 19.62 -13.42
N GLU A 119 2.46 19.50 -12.13
CA GLU A 119 2.52 18.24 -11.41
C GLU A 119 1.13 17.82 -10.95
N SER A 120 0.86 16.53 -11.06
CA SER A 120 -0.31 15.90 -10.47
C SER A 120 0.09 15.18 -9.18
N ARG A 121 -0.84 15.00 -8.27
CA ARG A 121 -0.62 14.26 -7.01
C ARG A 121 0.37 14.93 -6.05
N ILE A 122 0.27 16.24 -5.91
CA ILE A 122 1.02 16.98 -4.91
C ILE A 122 0.29 16.92 -3.58
N PHE A 123 1.05 16.61 -2.54
CA PHE A 123 0.61 16.69 -1.16
C PHE A 123 1.44 17.72 -0.42
N PHE A 124 0.75 18.54 0.37
CA PHE A 124 1.37 19.36 1.40
C PHE A 124 1.45 18.52 2.68
N ALA A 125 2.59 18.51 3.30
CA ALA A 125 2.83 17.72 4.50
C ALA A 125 3.35 18.61 5.63
N ASP A 126 3.07 18.24 6.87
CA ASP A 126 3.71 18.86 8.03
C ASP A 126 5.21 18.54 8.06
N SER A 127 6.02 19.40 8.71
CA SER A 127 7.46 19.21 8.89
C SER A 127 7.84 17.89 9.59
N THR A 128 6.91 17.30 10.33
CA THR A 128 7.05 15.99 11.00
C THR A 128 6.93 14.79 10.05
N PHE A 129 6.75 15.02 8.75
CA PHE A 129 6.58 13.94 7.76
C PHE A 129 7.72 12.92 7.80
N PHE A 130 8.97 13.39 7.84
CA PHE A 130 10.14 12.52 7.87
C PHE A 130 10.40 11.89 9.26
N ASP A 131 9.73 12.36 10.31
CA ASP A 131 9.74 11.71 11.62
C ASP A 131 8.81 10.50 11.66
N VAL A 132 7.76 10.51 10.84
CA VAL A 132 6.78 9.42 10.75
C VAL A 132 7.14 8.43 9.66
N PHE A 133 7.54 8.92 8.48
CA PHE A 133 7.80 8.12 7.29
C PHE A 133 9.30 8.07 6.93
N ASP A 134 9.82 6.86 6.66
CA ASP A 134 11.24 6.61 6.38
C ASP A 134 11.58 6.78 4.88
N PHE A 135 11.10 7.85 4.25
CA PHE A 135 11.53 8.15 2.89
C PHE A 135 12.94 8.71 2.86
N GLU A 136 13.73 8.24 1.89
CA GLU A 136 15.09 8.75 1.66
C GLU A 136 15.05 9.95 0.71
N LEU A 137 15.72 11.04 1.11
CA LEU A 137 15.97 12.16 0.22
C LEU A 137 17.17 11.84 -0.67
N LYS A 138 17.04 12.09 -1.96
CA LYS A 138 18.18 11.97 -2.91
C LYS A 138 19.22 13.06 -2.67
N THR A 139 18.81 14.22 -2.22
CA THR A 139 19.65 15.38 -1.91
C THR A 139 18.93 16.25 -0.89
N GLY A 140 19.69 16.95 -0.04
CA GLY A 140 19.15 17.83 1.00
C GLY A 140 19.09 17.16 2.38
N ASP A 141 18.57 17.90 3.34
CA ASP A 141 18.42 17.47 4.73
C ASP A 141 16.94 17.36 5.06
N LYS A 142 16.54 16.27 5.73
CA LYS A 142 15.17 16.02 6.17
C LYS A 142 14.62 17.09 7.11
N GLN A 143 15.49 17.76 7.87
CA GLN A 143 15.09 18.80 8.82
C GLN A 143 14.73 20.13 8.15
N THR A 144 15.18 20.34 6.92
CA THR A 144 14.99 21.61 6.18
C THR A 144 14.24 21.42 4.87
N ALA A 145 13.77 20.21 4.58
CA ALA A 145 13.12 19.87 3.32
C ALA A 145 11.62 20.23 3.28
N LEU A 146 10.99 20.44 4.46
CA LEU A 146 9.57 20.78 4.60
C LEU A 146 9.39 21.96 5.55
#